data_07de7664da6d45dd4de85570b2610d18
#
_entry.id   07de7664da6d45dd4de85570b2610d18
#
_cell.length_a   1.000
_cell.length_b   1.000
_cell.length_c   1.000
_cell.angle_alpha   90.00
_cell.angle_beta   90.00
_cell.angle_gamma   90.00
#
_symmetry.space_group_name_H-M   'P 1'
#
loop_
_entity.id
_entity.type
_entity.pdbx_description
1 polymer ?
#
loop_
_entity_poly.entity_id
_entity_poly.type
_entity_poly.pdbx_seq_one_letter_code
_entity_poly.pdbx_strand_id
1 'polypeptide(L)'
;HLLKEAGKDVILAGNIGIPVFDCVQNINRRTIIVYELSAHQLQFINKSPHVGILLNVFEEHLDHFGTFEKYKEAKINVLRYMGENDVAIVNNRLCFESLILDKKYVDFENYNFEDYNIKWDSIPILGEHNKLNVKAALCACYAFGLTIDELIPHLYTFKPLEHRQEYVGTFNGVKFYNDSISTIPQATIAALNTIKNVNFLLLGDFDRGIDYEPLAEFL
;
A
#
# COMPACT_ATOMS: atom_id res chain seq x y z
N HIS A 1 7.10 2.24 -9.64
CA HIS A 1 6.82 3.10 -10.79
C HIS A 1 7.54 4.44 -10.63
N LEU A 2 7.16 5.32 -9.70
CA LEU A 2 7.70 6.68 -9.58
C LEU A 2 9.24 6.74 -9.56
N LEU A 3 9.90 5.94 -8.73
CA LEU A 3 11.36 5.87 -8.68
C LEU A 3 11.97 5.49 -10.04
N LYS A 4 11.36 4.52 -10.73
CA LYS A 4 11.84 4.06 -12.04
C LYS A 4 11.68 5.12 -13.12
N GLU A 5 10.52 5.78 -13.18
CA GLU A 5 10.28 6.88 -14.14
C GLU A 5 11.19 8.08 -13.86
N ALA A 6 11.54 8.32 -12.59
CA ALA A 6 12.53 9.33 -12.20
C ALA A 6 13.99 8.88 -12.43
N GLY A 7 14.23 7.80 -13.19
CA GLY A 7 15.55 7.35 -13.63
C GLY A 7 16.40 6.66 -12.55
N LYS A 8 15.79 6.20 -11.46
CA LYS A 8 16.50 5.41 -10.44
C LYS A 8 16.64 3.95 -10.89
N ASP A 9 17.72 3.31 -10.46
CA ASP A 9 17.90 1.87 -10.62
C ASP A 9 17.03 1.15 -9.56
N VAL A 10 15.96 0.49 -10.00
CA VAL A 10 14.92 -0.03 -9.10
C VAL A 10 14.60 -1.49 -9.40
N ILE A 11 14.59 -2.29 -8.36
CA ILE A 11 14.11 -3.67 -8.37
C ILE A 11 12.87 -3.75 -7.48
N LEU A 12 11.77 -4.29 -8.03
CA LEU A 12 10.57 -4.66 -7.27
C LEU A 12 10.66 -6.14 -6.94
N ALA A 13 10.64 -6.47 -5.66
CA ALA A 13 10.79 -7.83 -5.17
C ALA A 13 9.92 -8.11 -3.94
N GLY A 14 9.78 -9.36 -3.57
CA GLY A 14 9.13 -9.80 -2.34
C GLY A 14 7.83 -10.56 -2.58
N ASN A 15 6.82 -10.24 -1.80
CA ASN A 15 5.52 -10.91 -1.87
C ASN A 15 4.81 -10.68 -3.22
N ILE A 16 5.05 -9.54 -3.85
CA ILE A 16 4.68 -9.25 -5.24
C ILE A 16 5.96 -9.16 -6.08
N GLY A 17 5.92 -9.68 -7.29
CA GLY A 17 7.02 -9.59 -8.25
C GLY A 17 7.97 -10.77 -8.18
N ILE A 18 9.25 -10.50 -8.01
CA ILE A 18 10.32 -11.51 -8.06
C ILE A 18 10.78 -11.83 -6.63
N PRO A 19 10.97 -13.11 -6.27
CA PRO A 19 11.60 -13.47 -5.00
C PRO A 19 12.96 -12.76 -4.86
N VAL A 20 13.22 -12.18 -3.68
CA VAL A 20 14.41 -11.32 -3.51
C VAL A 20 15.72 -12.03 -3.83
N PHE A 21 15.81 -13.33 -3.55
CA PHE A 21 17.02 -14.10 -3.82
C PHE A 21 17.31 -14.30 -5.31
N ASP A 22 16.28 -14.25 -6.16
CA ASP A 22 16.44 -14.39 -7.62
C ASP A 22 17.01 -13.11 -8.26
N CYS A 23 16.96 -11.97 -7.58
CA CYS A 23 17.47 -10.70 -8.08
C CYS A 23 18.79 -10.26 -7.43
N VAL A 24 19.33 -10.99 -6.45
CA VAL A 24 20.54 -10.60 -5.69
C VAL A 24 21.73 -10.30 -6.60
N GLN A 25 21.92 -11.06 -7.68
CA GLN A 25 23.03 -10.85 -8.62
C GLN A 25 22.93 -9.53 -9.41
N ASN A 26 21.74 -8.94 -9.48
CA ASN A 26 21.48 -7.71 -10.20
C ASN A 26 21.57 -6.47 -9.29
N ILE A 27 21.82 -6.68 -7.99
CA ILE A 27 21.87 -5.61 -6.99
C ILE A 27 23.27 -5.00 -6.95
N ASN A 28 23.33 -3.70 -7.03
CA ASN A 28 24.54 -2.93 -6.85
C ASN A 28 24.29 -1.79 -5.80
N ARG A 29 25.32 -0.99 -5.50
CA ARG A 29 25.23 0.06 -4.46
C ARG A 29 24.23 1.18 -4.76
N ARG A 30 23.76 1.31 -6.02
CA ARG A 30 22.80 2.34 -6.43
C ARG A 30 21.38 1.79 -6.54
N THR A 31 21.23 0.47 -6.51
CA THR A 31 19.94 -0.19 -6.68
C THR A 31 19.05 0.07 -5.47
N ILE A 32 17.86 0.61 -5.72
CA ILE A 32 16.79 0.75 -4.75
C ILE A 32 15.91 -0.51 -4.84
N ILE A 33 15.80 -1.24 -3.76
CA ILE A 33 14.93 -2.41 -3.69
C ILE A 33 13.61 -1.96 -3.07
N VAL A 34 12.55 -1.97 -3.86
CA VAL A 34 11.19 -1.83 -3.36
C VAL A 34 10.71 -3.23 -2.98
N TYR A 35 10.65 -3.48 -1.68
CA TYR A 35 10.43 -4.81 -1.14
C TYR A 35 9.08 -4.89 -0.43
N GLU A 36 8.14 -5.62 -1.02
CA GLU A 36 6.87 -5.91 -0.35
C GLU A 36 7.04 -7.09 0.60
N LEU A 37 6.68 -6.88 1.85
CA LEU A 37 6.77 -7.86 2.91
C LEU A 37 5.39 -8.17 3.49
N SER A 38 5.02 -9.45 3.47
CA SER A 38 3.83 -9.93 4.17
C SER A 38 4.05 -9.96 5.69
N ALA A 39 2.96 -10.00 6.47
CA ALA A 39 3.06 -10.17 7.91
C ALA A 39 3.80 -11.46 8.31
N HIS A 40 3.63 -12.53 7.53
CA HIS A 40 4.33 -13.81 7.73
C HIS A 40 5.86 -13.68 7.58
N GLN A 41 6.31 -12.86 6.63
CA GLN A 41 7.74 -12.58 6.47
C GLN A 41 8.27 -11.65 7.56
N LEU A 42 7.47 -10.62 7.90
CA LEU A 42 7.85 -9.62 8.90
C LEU A 42 7.98 -10.19 10.32
N GLN A 43 7.23 -11.23 10.69
CA GLN A 43 7.32 -11.79 12.05
C GLN A 43 8.70 -12.32 12.43
N PHE A 44 9.53 -12.66 11.44
CA PHE A 44 10.84 -13.28 11.67
C PHE A 44 12.01 -12.34 11.42
N ILE A 45 11.77 -11.10 10.98
CA ILE A 45 12.86 -10.16 10.75
C ILE A 45 13.33 -9.55 12.07
N ASN A 46 14.62 -9.23 12.12
CA ASN A 46 15.27 -8.50 13.20
C ASN A 46 15.97 -7.23 12.69
N LYS A 47 15.62 -6.79 11.49
CA LYS A 47 16.18 -5.61 10.84
C LYS A 47 15.10 -4.96 9.96
N SER A 48 14.93 -3.67 10.09
CA SER A 48 13.99 -2.88 9.28
C SER A 48 14.70 -2.28 8.05
N PRO A 49 13.96 -1.91 7.00
CA PRO A 49 14.53 -1.22 5.83
C PRO A 49 14.91 0.23 6.17
N HIS A 50 15.71 0.87 5.29
CA HIS A 50 16.06 2.30 5.41
C HIS A 50 14.84 3.22 5.26
N VAL A 51 13.85 2.81 4.46
CA VAL A 51 12.56 3.49 4.33
C VAL A 51 11.49 2.44 4.59
N GLY A 52 10.85 2.51 5.74
CA GLY A 52 9.77 1.61 6.13
C GLY A 52 8.41 2.28 5.92
N ILE A 53 7.52 1.62 5.20
CA ILE A 53 6.19 2.13 4.91
C ILE A 53 5.15 1.23 5.56
N LEU A 54 4.29 1.80 6.37
CA LEU A 54 3.14 1.11 6.97
C LEU A 54 1.88 1.92 6.74
N LEU A 55 1.05 1.47 5.79
CA LEU A 55 -0.13 2.21 5.32
C LEU A 55 -1.31 2.08 6.30
N ASN A 56 -1.63 0.82 6.64
CA ASN A 56 -2.73 0.49 7.53
C ASN A 56 -2.54 -0.93 8.11
N VAL A 57 -3.31 -1.24 9.15
CA VAL A 57 -3.37 -2.58 9.73
C VAL A 57 -4.83 -2.90 10.00
N PHE A 58 -5.39 -3.80 9.20
CA PHE A 58 -6.72 -4.37 9.39
C PHE A 58 -6.58 -5.80 9.88
N GLU A 59 -7.59 -6.31 10.57
CA GLU A 59 -7.62 -7.69 11.04
C GLU A 59 -7.62 -8.66 9.87
N GLU A 60 -6.64 -9.55 9.84
CA GLU A 60 -6.47 -10.57 8.81
C GLU A 60 -5.57 -11.70 9.33
N HIS A 61 -5.61 -12.87 8.70
CA HIS A 61 -4.73 -14.01 9.00
C HIS A 61 -4.79 -14.49 10.47
N LEU A 62 -5.96 -14.43 11.11
CA LEU A 62 -6.13 -14.88 12.49
C LEU A 62 -5.94 -16.38 12.64
N ASP A 63 -6.17 -17.15 11.58
CA ASP A 63 -5.89 -18.58 11.48
C ASP A 63 -4.41 -18.90 11.75
N HIS A 64 -3.50 -18.01 11.32
CA HIS A 64 -2.05 -18.14 11.55
C HIS A 64 -1.57 -17.44 12.82
N PHE A 65 -1.98 -16.19 13.03
CA PHE A 65 -1.46 -15.37 14.13
C PHE A 65 -2.20 -15.59 15.45
N GLY A 66 -3.42 -16.11 15.40
CA GLY A 66 -4.28 -16.38 16.56
C GLY A 66 -4.96 -15.14 17.13
N THR A 67 -4.32 -13.96 17.13
CA THR A 67 -4.92 -12.69 17.58
C THR A 67 -4.49 -11.54 16.68
N PHE A 68 -5.31 -10.48 16.66
CA PHE A 68 -5.01 -9.25 15.92
C PHE A 68 -3.76 -8.57 16.46
N GLU A 69 -3.51 -8.59 17.77
CA GLU A 69 -2.32 -8.00 18.38
C GLU A 69 -1.04 -8.65 17.85
N LYS A 70 -0.99 -9.99 17.76
CA LYS A 70 0.17 -10.71 17.21
C LYS A 70 0.38 -10.40 15.72
N TYR A 71 -0.70 -10.30 14.95
CA TYR A 71 -0.64 -9.89 13.55
C TYR A 71 -0.10 -8.46 13.41
N LYS A 72 -0.63 -7.52 14.22
CA LYS A 72 -0.17 -6.13 14.29
C LYS A 72 1.31 -6.04 14.68
N GLU A 73 1.74 -6.79 15.70
CA GLU A 73 3.13 -6.85 16.14
C GLU A 73 4.06 -7.32 15.02
N ALA A 74 3.66 -8.33 14.25
CA ALA A 74 4.44 -8.79 13.11
C ALA A 74 4.59 -7.68 12.05
N LYS A 75 3.53 -6.96 11.69
CA LYS A 75 3.58 -5.86 10.73
C LYS A 75 4.45 -4.70 11.19
N ILE A 76 4.42 -4.40 12.49
CA ILE A 76 5.21 -3.32 13.09
C ILE A 76 6.73 -3.56 12.95
N ASN A 77 7.17 -4.79 12.78
CA ASN A 77 8.59 -5.10 12.61
C ASN A 77 9.21 -4.39 11.40
N VAL A 78 8.41 -3.96 10.41
CA VAL A 78 8.92 -3.11 9.30
C VAL A 78 9.51 -1.79 9.81
N LEU A 79 9.10 -1.32 10.99
CA LEU A 79 9.55 -0.08 11.61
C LEU A 79 10.39 -0.30 12.89
N ARG A 80 10.21 -1.44 13.57
CA ARG A 80 10.73 -1.69 14.93
C ARG A 80 12.24 -1.51 15.06
N TYR A 81 12.98 -1.99 14.07
CA TYR A 81 14.45 -2.06 14.09
C TYR A 81 15.11 -0.93 13.28
N MET A 82 14.38 0.15 12.99
CA MET A 82 14.90 1.31 12.29
C MET A 82 15.86 2.10 13.19
N GLY A 83 16.96 2.59 12.61
CA GLY A 83 17.92 3.46 13.26
C GLY A 83 17.67 4.95 12.98
N GLU A 84 18.55 5.81 13.48
CA GLU A 84 18.42 7.28 13.39
C GLU A 84 18.42 7.84 11.97
N ASN A 85 19.04 7.12 11.02
CA ASN A 85 19.12 7.54 9.62
C ASN A 85 18.00 6.98 8.75
N ASP A 86 17.18 6.08 9.29
CA ASP A 86 16.08 5.48 8.60
C ASP A 86 14.83 6.37 8.65
N VAL A 87 13.91 6.21 7.73
CA VAL A 87 12.70 7.02 7.61
C VAL A 87 11.46 6.14 7.67
N ALA A 88 10.62 6.38 8.68
CA ALA A 88 9.31 5.75 8.80
C ALA A 88 8.25 6.58 8.06
N ILE A 89 7.48 5.95 7.18
CA ILE A 89 6.35 6.56 6.48
C ILE A 89 5.10 5.86 6.98
N VAL A 90 4.31 6.58 7.74
CA VAL A 90 3.21 6.00 8.51
C VAL A 90 1.94 6.82 8.37
N ASN A 91 0.83 6.18 8.68
CA ASN A 91 -0.43 6.85 8.94
C ASN A 91 -0.54 7.10 10.45
N ASN A 92 -0.65 8.35 10.86
CA ASN A 92 -0.71 8.75 12.27
C ASN A 92 -1.90 8.12 13.02
N ARG A 93 -2.98 7.78 12.32
CA ARG A 93 -4.13 7.07 12.92
C ARG A 93 -3.77 5.73 13.53
N LEU A 94 -2.63 5.15 13.17
CA LEU A 94 -2.18 3.87 13.71
C LEU A 94 -1.58 3.95 15.13
N CYS A 95 -1.43 5.16 15.67
CA CYS A 95 -0.98 5.42 17.06
C CYS A 95 0.32 4.68 17.44
N PHE A 96 1.32 4.70 16.56
CA PHE A 96 2.64 4.09 16.82
C PHE A 96 3.64 5.05 17.48
N GLU A 97 3.16 6.09 18.15
CA GLU A 97 3.99 7.15 18.72
C GLU A 97 5.17 6.61 19.54
N SER A 98 4.93 5.64 20.41
CA SER A 98 6.00 5.07 21.23
C SER A 98 7.08 4.32 20.43
N LEU A 99 6.78 3.89 19.20
CA LEU A 99 7.70 3.14 18.36
C LEU A 99 8.56 4.06 17.46
N ILE A 100 8.05 5.26 17.15
CA ILE A 100 8.68 6.18 16.19
C ILE A 100 9.19 7.47 16.83
N LEU A 101 9.04 7.65 18.15
CA LEU A 101 9.43 8.88 18.90
C LEU A 101 10.86 9.35 18.61
N ASP A 102 11.79 8.39 18.51
CA ASP A 102 13.22 8.68 18.29
C ASP A 102 13.64 8.50 16.82
N LYS A 103 12.68 8.39 15.89
CA LYS A 103 12.94 8.13 14.47
C LYS A 103 12.50 9.29 13.60
N LYS A 104 13.13 9.43 12.46
CA LYS A 104 12.58 10.31 11.41
C LYS A 104 11.32 9.67 10.87
N TYR A 105 10.20 10.36 10.97
CA TYR A 105 8.95 9.86 10.40
C TYR A 105 8.23 10.91 9.57
N VAL A 106 7.42 10.45 8.65
CA VAL A 106 6.52 11.26 7.83
C VAL A 106 5.13 10.68 7.97
N ASP A 107 4.21 11.49 8.46
CA ASP A 107 2.78 11.20 8.40
C ASP A 107 2.25 11.59 7.02
N PHE A 108 2.08 10.60 6.15
CA PHE A 108 1.68 10.84 4.77
C PHE A 108 0.22 11.31 4.63
N GLU A 109 -0.63 11.07 5.62
CA GLU A 109 -2.02 11.53 5.59
C GLU A 109 -2.11 13.04 5.85
N ASN A 110 -1.35 13.52 6.84
CA ASN A 110 -1.33 14.92 7.23
C ASN A 110 -0.23 15.74 6.52
N TYR A 111 0.57 15.11 5.65
CA TYR A 111 1.53 15.85 4.83
C TYR A 111 0.77 16.79 3.89
N ASN A 112 1.21 18.06 3.84
CA ASN A 112 0.55 19.06 3.01
C ASN A 112 0.87 18.85 1.53
N PHE A 113 -0.09 18.31 0.77
CA PHE A 113 -0.03 18.17 -0.68
C PHE A 113 -0.80 19.27 -1.42
N GLU A 114 -1.43 20.22 -0.72
CA GLU A 114 -2.22 21.29 -1.33
C GLU A 114 -1.35 22.32 -2.07
N ASP A 115 -0.09 22.44 -1.62
CA ASP A 115 0.89 23.34 -2.25
C ASP A 115 1.39 22.83 -3.61
N TYR A 116 1.03 21.60 -3.98
CA TYR A 116 1.43 20.96 -5.22
C TYR A 116 0.27 20.86 -6.20
N ASN A 117 0.52 21.16 -7.47
CA ASN A 117 -0.52 21.13 -8.50
C ASN A 117 -0.81 19.68 -8.98
N ILE A 118 -1.26 18.83 -8.06
CA ILE A 118 -1.62 17.44 -8.35
C ILE A 118 -3.07 17.35 -8.82
N LYS A 119 -3.27 16.90 -10.04
CA LYS A 119 -4.61 16.60 -10.59
C LYS A 119 -5.05 15.21 -10.16
N TRP A 120 -5.54 15.08 -8.92
CA TRP A 120 -5.88 13.80 -8.29
C TRP A 120 -6.82 12.93 -9.14
N ASP A 121 -7.83 13.54 -9.77
CA ASP A 121 -8.80 12.82 -10.60
C ASP A 121 -8.23 12.35 -11.95
N SER A 122 -7.03 12.80 -12.31
CA SER A 122 -6.31 12.36 -13.53
C SER A 122 -5.36 11.19 -13.26
N ILE A 123 -5.16 10.82 -12.01
CA ILE A 123 -4.34 9.65 -11.65
C ILE A 123 -5.17 8.39 -11.98
N PRO A 124 -4.63 7.42 -12.75
CA PRO A 124 -5.41 6.29 -13.25
C PRO A 124 -5.66 5.20 -12.19
N ILE A 125 -5.93 5.59 -10.95
CA ILE A 125 -6.33 4.72 -9.84
C ILE A 125 -7.52 5.34 -9.13
N LEU A 126 -8.45 4.50 -8.69
CA LEU A 126 -9.73 4.94 -8.16
C LEU A 126 -9.75 4.92 -6.63
N GLY A 127 -10.45 5.89 -6.04
CA GLY A 127 -10.83 5.91 -4.63
C GLY A 127 -9.88 6.63 -3.69
N GLU A 128 -10.43 7.12 -2.59
CA GLU A 128 -9.70 7.90 -1.58
C GLU A 128 -8.57 7.08 -0.92
N HIS A 129 -8.78 5.78 -0.69
CA HIS A 129 -7.76 4.89 -0.17
C HIS A 129 -6.53 4.82 -1.09
N ASN A 130 -6.72 4.88 -2.40
CA ASN A 130 -5.62 4.92 -3.36
C ASN A 130 -4.93 6.28 -3.40
N LYS A 131 -5.64 7.39 -3.14
CA LYS A 131 -4.99 8.70 -2.94
C LYS A 131 -4.02 8.65 -1.75
N LEU A 132 -4.40 7.97 -0.64
CA LEU A 132 -3.51 7.76 0.50
C LEU A 132 -2.27 6.93 0.11
N ASN A 133 -2.45 5.88 -0.70
CA ASN A 133 -1.33 5.09 -1.22
C ASN A 133 -0.37 5.93 -2.07
N VAL A 134 -0.89 6.83 -2.92
CA VAL A 134 -0.07 7.77 -3.70
C VAL A 134 0.68 8.74 -2.80
N LYS A 135 0.02 9.31 -1.79
CA LYS A 135 0.66 10.20 -0.81
C LYS A 135 1.86 9.50 -0.12
N ALA A 136 1.65 8.27 0.34
CA ALA A 136 2.73 7.49 0.95
C ALA A 136 3.88 7.21 -0.03
N ALA A 137 3.57 6.90 -1.30
CA ALA A 137 4.57 6.67 -2.33
C ALA A 137 5.38 7.94 -2.65
N LEU A 138 4.73 9.12 -2.70
CA LEU A 138 5.41 10.41 -2.88
C LEU A 138 6.36 10.71 -1.71
N CYS A 139 5.90 10.51 -0.48
CA CYS A 139 6.74 10.66 0.71
C CYS A 139 7.94 9.71 0.69
N ALA A 140 7.74 8.47 0.23
CA ALA A 140 8.82 7.50 0.09
C ALA A 140 9.86 7.95 -0.94
N CYS A 141 9.43 8.46 -2.09
CA CYS A 141 10.33 8.97 -3.13
C CYS A 141 11.12 10.20 -2.65
N TYR A 142 10.50 11.05 -1.83
CA TYR A 142 11.18 12.20 -1.22
C TYR A 142 12.34 11.76 -0.33
N ALA A 143 12.23 10.64 0.39
CA ALA A 143 13.33 10.07 1.17
C ALA A 143 14.55 9.66 0.31
N PHE A 144 14.37 9.47 -1.01
CA PHE A 144 15.42 9.21 -1.98
C PHE A 144 15.90 10.47 -2.73
N GLY A 145 15.56 11.66 -2.23
CA GLY A 145 16.03 12.95 -2.77
C GLY A 145 15.28 13.39 -4.04
N LEU A 146 14.07 12.89 -4.29
CA LEU A 146 13.21 13.35 -5.37
C LEU A 146 12.19 14.36 -4.85
N THR A 147 11.98 15.44 -5.57
CA THR A 147 10.94 16.41 -5.22
C THR A 147 9.57 15.94 -5.70
N ILE A 148 8.51 16.41 -5.05
CA ILE A 148 7.15 16.04 -5.44
C ILE A 148 6.84 16.57 -6.85
N ASP A 149 7.31 17.78 -7.20
CA ASP A 149 7.10 18.37 -8.52
C ASP A 149 7.70 17.52 -9.65
N GLU A 150 8.89 16.93 -9.43
CA GLU A 150 9.50 15.99 -10.38
C GLU A 150 8.65 14.73 -10.57
N LEU A 151 7.91 14.31 -9.55
CA LEU A 151 7.13 13.08 -9.55
C LEU A 151 5.72 13.24 -10.14
N ILE A 152 5.14 14.43 -10.11
CA ILE A 152 3.77 14.69 -10.57
C ILE A 152 3.49 14.15 -11.97
N PRO A 153 4.32 14.39 -13.02
CA PRO A 153 4.05 13.87 -14.36
C PRO A 153 3.95 12.33 -14.40
N HIS A 154 4.71 11.66 -13.55
CA HIS A 154 4.77 10.21 -13.49
C HIS A 154 3.57 9.57 -12.79
N LEU A 155 2.81 10.34 -12.00
CA LEU A 155 1.54 9.87 -11.42
C LEU A 155 0.53 9.49 -12.50
N TYR A 156 0.48 10.24 -13.58
CA TYR A 156 -0.51 10.09 -14.66
C TYR A 156 -0.17 8.95 -15.63
N THR A 157 1.04 8.42 -15.58
CA THR A 157 1.50 7.30 -16.42
C THR A 157 1.46 5.95 -15.69
N PHE A 158 1.01 5.94 -14.44
CA PHE A 158 0.87 4.70 -13.67
C PHE A 158 -0.18 3.79 -14.31
N LYS A 159 0.12 2.51 -14.38
CA LYS A 159 -0.83 1.49 -14.81
C LYS A 159 -1.38 0.77 -13.59
N PRO A 160 -2.70 0.81 -13.34
CA PRO A 160 -3.32 0.07 -12.25
C PRO A 160 -3.00 -1.42 -12.32
N LEU A 161 -3.01 -2.07 -11.17
CA LEU A 161 -2.85 -3.51 -11.10
C LEU A 161 -4.13 -4.21 -11.56
N GLU A 162 -3.95 -5.32 -12.27
CA GLU A 162 -5.06 -6.22 -12.61
C GLU A 162 -5.77 -6.70 -11.34
N HIS A 163 -7.05 -6.97 -11.44
CA HIS A 163 -7.89 -7.46 -10.35
C HIS A 163 -8.07 -6.50 -9.15
N ARG A 164 -7.66 -5.23 -9.28
CA ARG A 164 -7.85 -4.20 -8.26
C ARG A 164 -8.70 -3.06 -8.81
N GLN A 165 -10.02 -3.12 -8.55
CA GLN A 165 -11.03 -2.20 -9.11
C GLN A 165 -10.86 -2.01 -10.62
N GLU A 166 -10.44 -3.07 -11.28
CA GLU A 166 -10.12 -3.10 -12.70
C GLU A 166 -11.39 -2.96 -13.53
N TYR A 167 -11.45 -1.94 -14.37
CA TYR A 167 -12.53 -1.82 -15.35
C TYR A 167 -12.31 -2.82 -16.48
N VAL A 168 -13.16 -3.86 -16.53
CA VAL A 168 -13.06 -4.94 -17.53
C VAL A 168 -13.69 -4.52 -18.86
N GLY A 169 -14.78 -3.76 -18.81
CA GLY A 169 -15.48 -3.32 -20.03
C GLY A 169 -16.95 -3.02 -19.81
N THR A 170 -17.63 -2.59 -20.89
CA THR A 170 -19.08 -2.41 -20.93
C THR A 170 -19.68 -3.40 -21.92
N PHE A 171 -20.60 -4.24 -21.45
CA PHE A 171 -21.31 -5.25 -22.25
C PHE A 171 -22.82 -5.02 -22.12
N ASN A 172 -23.50 -4.82 -23.23
CA ASN A 172 -24.93 -4.50 -23.27
C ASN A 172 -25.35 -3.35 -22.34
N GLY A 173 -24.51 -2.32 -22.23
CA GLY A 173 -24.77 -1.16 -21.36
C GLY A 173 -24.41 -1.35 -19.88
N VAL A 174 -23.98 -2.55 -19.47
CA VAL A 174 -23.55 -2.86 -18.10
C VAL A 174 -22.04 -2.78 -18.01
N LYS A 175 -21.53 -2.01 -17.04
CA LYS A 175 -20.10 -1.91 -16.74
C LYS A 175 -19.67 -3.01 -15.79
N PHE A 176 -18.57 -3.67 -16.10
CA PHE A 176 -17.99 -4.73 -15.29
C PHE A 176 -16.67 -4.26 -14.68
N TYR A 177 -16.51 -4.53 -13.40
CA TYR A 177 -15.28 -4.28 -12.65
C TYR A 177 -14.83 -5.56 -11.97
N ASN A 178 -13.52 -5.80 -11.96
CA ASN A 178 -12.89 -6.90 -11.28
C ASN A 178 -12.10 -6.37 -10.07
N ASP A 179 -12.46 -6.81 -8.87
CA ASP A 179 -11.79 -6.47 -7.62
C ASP A 179 -11.51 -7.74 -6.79
N SER A 180 -11.24 -8.85 -7.48
CA SER A 180 -11.08 -10.18 -6.86
C SER A 180 -9.88 -10.29 -5.91
N ILE A 181 -9.00 -9.30 -5.90
CA ILE A 181 -7.88 -9.22 -4.93
C ILE A 181 -8.31 -8.67 -3.56
N SER A 182 -9.53 -8.14 -3.45
CA SER A 182 -10.08 -7.63 -2.18
C SER A 182 -10.53 -8.79 -1.31
N THR A 183 -9.80 -9.03 -0.22
CA THR A 183 -9.98 -10.19 0.66
C THR A 183 -10.59 -9.85 2.02
N ILE A 184 -10.81 -8.57 2.30
CA ILE A 184 -11.36 -8.08 3.57
C ILE A 184 -12.57 -7.17 3.34
N PRO A 185 -13.55 -7.12 4.26
CA PRO A 185 -14.74 -6.27 4.17
C PRO A 185 -14.43 -4.80 3.84
N GLN A 186 -13.42 -4.23 4.48
CA GLN A 186 -13.02 -2.85 4.31
C GLN A 186 -12.59 -2.53 2.86
N ALA A 187 -11.96 -3.47 2.18
CA ALA A 187 -11.58 -3.31 0.77
C ALA A 187 -12.82 -3.28 -0.14
N THR A 188 -13.79 -4.18 0.08
CA THR A 188 -15.05 -4.19 -0.65
C THR A 188 -15.86 -2.91 -0.41
N ILE A 189 -15.96 -2.44 0.84
CA ILE A 189 -16.62 -1.17 1.17
C ILE A 189 -15.92 0.01 0.45
N ALA A 190 -14.59 0.03 0.42
CA ALA A 190 -13.84 1.06 -0.29
C ALA A 190 -14.10 1.03 -1.81
N ALA A 191 -14.20 -0.16 -2.40
CA ALA A 191 -14.56 -0.32 -3.80
C ALA A 191 -15.97 0.19 -4.10
N LEU A 192 -16.96 -0.16 -3.28
CA LEU A 192 -18.35 0.30 -3.42
C LEU A 192 -18.51 1.81 -3.21
N ASN A 193 -17.74 2.41 -2.33
CA ASN A 193 -17.70 3.86 -2.16
C ASN A 193 -17.09 4.57 -3.38
N THR A 194 -16.25 3.89 -4.12
CA THR A 194 -15.52 4.42 -5.28
C THR A 194 -16.31 4.22 -6.58
N ILE A 195 -16.76 2.99 -6.84
CA ILE A 195 -17.53 2.62 -8.03
C ILE A 195 -19.00 2.94 -7.76
N LYS A 196 -19.50 4.00 -8.41
CA LYS A 196 -20.87 4.45 -8.19
C LYS A 196 -21.89 3.60 -8.96
N ASN A 197 -23.12 3.52 -8.42
CA ASN A 197 -24.25 2.84 -9.02
C ASN A 197 -23.99 1.34 -9.28
N VAL A 198 -23.41 0.67 -8.32
CA VAL A 198 -23.28 -0.81 -8.34
C VAL A 198 -24.66 -1.43 -8.15
N ASN A 199 -25.14 -2.17 -9.14
CA ASN A 199 -26.43 -2.85 -9.08
C ASN A 199 -26.29 -4.32 -8.68
N PHE A 200 -25.16 -4.94 -9.01
CA PHE A 200 -24.87 -6.33 -8.70
C PHE A 200 -23.45 -6.42 -8.10
N LEU A 201 -23.35 -7.06 -6.97
CA LEU A 201 -22.10 -7.38 -6.30
C LEU A 201 -21.97 -8.90 -6.20
N LEU A 202 -20.90 -9.44 -6.75
CA LEU A 202 -20.54 -10.85 -6.61
C LEU A 202 -19.46 -10.95 -5.53
N LEU A 203 -19.77 -11.65 -4.45
CA LEU A 203 -18.85 -11.92 -3.34
C LEU A 203 -18.64 -13.42 -3.21
N GLY A 204 -17.44 -13.80 -2.88
CA GLY A 204 -17.12 -15.19 -2.57
C GLY A 204 -15.62 -15.35 -2.39
N ASP A 205 -15.23 -16.04 -1.34
CA ASP A 205 -13.86 -16.45 -1.06
C ASP A 205 -13.89 -17.52 0.04
N PHE A 206 -12.70 -17.99 0.41
CA PHE A 206 -12.46 -18.85 1.54
C PHE A 206 -12.68 -18.09 2.85
N ASP A 207 -13.43 -18.70 3.78
CA ASP A 207 -13.64 -18.12 5.11
C ASP A 207 -12.31 -18.09 5.88
N ARG A 208 -11.86 -16.89 6.22
CA ARG A 208 -10.61 -16.63 6.96
C ARG A 208 -10.87 -16.29 8.43
N GLY A 209 -12.08 -16.51 8.92
CA GLY A 209 -12.49 -16.17 10.29
C GLY A 209 -12.57 -14.65 10.54
N ILE A 210 -12.81 -13.85 9.49
CA ILE A 210 -12.92 -12.40 9.58
C ILE A 210 -14.37 -12.01 9.87
N ASP A 211 -14.58 -10.94 10.64
CA ASP A 211 -15.89 -10.37 10.86
C ASP A 211 -16.40 -9.63 9.61
N TYR A 212 -17.49 -10.12 9.03
CA TYR A 212 -18.16 -9.53 7.85
C TYR A 212 -19.35 -8.63 8.22
N GLU A 213 -19.71 -8.50 9.49
CA GLU A 213 -20.82 -7.66 9.93
C GLU A 213 -20.72 -6.21 9.40
N PRO A 214 -19.53 -5.54 9.42
CA PRO A 214 -19.41 -4.20 8.88
C PRO A 214 -19.75 -4.09 7.37
N LEU A 215 -19.52 -5.15 6.60
CA LEU A 215 -19.94 -5.17 5.19
C LEU A 215 -21.43 -5.41 5.06
N ALA A 216 -22.01 -6.29 5.89
CA ALA A 216 -23.44 -6.56 5.88
C ALA A 216 -24.25 -5.32 6.27
N GLU A 217 -23.79 -4.55 7.27
CA GLU A 217 -24.42 -3.28 7.66
C GLU A 217 -24.29 -2.19 6.57
N PHE A 218 -23.21 -2.24 5.79
CA PHE A 218 -22.97 -1.26 4.71
C PHE A 218 -23.85 -1.52 3.48
N LEU A 219 -24.20 -2.76 3.18
CA LEU A 219 -25.00 -3.18 2.01
C LEU A 219 -26.49 -2.95 2.22
#